data_84148e61a3490a18d57e18cdb4ff2f40
#
_entry.id   84148e61a3490a18d57e18cdb4ff2f40
#
_cell.length_a   1.000
_cell.length_b   1.000
_cell.length_c   1.000
_cell.angle_alpha   90.00
_cell.angle_beta   90.00
_cell.angle_gamma   90.00
#
_symmetry.space_group_name_H-M   'P 1'
#
loop_
_entity.id
_entity.type
_entity.pdbx_description
1 polymer ?
#
loop_
_entity_poly.entity_id
_entity_poly.type
_entity_poly.pdbx_seq_one_letter_code
_entity_poly.pdbx_strand_id
1 'polypeptide(L)'
;MSQSLTDFSDLVRSVEKSAVHLEMRDGYGIDNEIKGFAEWKQGHRLNPHDPASWWRPWLDLVQEVTAKGVLIRRARVISEPVSDYIAFEHSFTFTNVAAGEQVRWLPRRQASDLALPGNDFWLFDGKLVQFNIFDGVGRWVHTDQTGDPAVAAHCAAAFEAVWERGVPHEKYAI
;
A
#
# COMPACT_ATOMS: atom_id res chain seq x y z
N MET A 1 1.67 -10.68 -19.72
CA MET A 1 2.28 -9.38 -20.13
C MET A 1 2.61 -8.61 -18.88
N SER A 2 3.84 -8.18 -18.69
CA SER A 2 4.23 -7.35 -17.55
C SER A 2 3.56 -5.99 -17.71
N GLN A 3 2.73 -5.61 -16.74
CA GLN A 3 2.16 -4.28 -16.71
C GLN A 3 3.29 -3.27 -16.47
N SER A 4 3.45 -2.29 -17.35
CA SER A 4 4.48 -1.25 -17.19
C SER A 4 4.09 -0.30 -16.05
N LEU A 5 5.07 0.39 -15.45
CA LEU A 5 4.81 1.46 -14.47
C LEU A 5 3.94 2.58 -15.08
N THR A 6 4.06 2.82 -16.38
CA THR A 6 3.23 3.76 -17.14
C THR A 6 1.76 3.35 -17.11
N ASP A 7 1.47 2.06 -17.37
CA ASP A 7 0.10 1.55 -17.36
C ASP A 7 -0.57 1.68 -15.98
N PHE A 8 0.19 1.43 -14.90
CA PHE A 8 -0.31 1.60 -13.54
C PHE A 8 -0.58 3.06 -13.18
N SER A 9 0.31 3.97 -13.56
CA SER A 9 0.13 5.40 -13.32
C SER A 9 -1.07 5.96 -14.08
N ASP A 10 -1.28 5.51 -15.32
CA ASP A 10 -2.44 5.91 -16.13
C ASP A 10 -3.74 5.36 -15.54
N LEU A 11 -3.71 4.13 -15.01
CA LEU A 11 -4.84 3.56 -14.31
C LEU A 11 -5.20 4.39 -13.05
N VAL A 12 -4.22 4.76 -12.24
CA VAL A 12 -4.44 5.61 -11.05
C VAL A 12 -4.99 6.98 -11.44
N ARG A 13 -4.49 7.60 -12.54
CA ARG A 13 -5.02 8.88 -13.04
C ARG A 13 -6.45 8.81 -13.55
N SER A 14 -6.88 7.63 -14.00
CA SER A 14 -8.25 7.41 -14.50
C SER A 14 -9.29 7.22 -13.39
N VAL A 15 -8.86 7.10 -12.15
CA VAL A 15 -9.75 6.93 -11.00
C VAL A 15 -10.54 8.21 -10.75
N GLU A 16 -11.85 8.06 -10.53
CA GLU A 16 -12.77 9.19 -10.33
C GLU A 16 -13.11 9.45 -8.85
N LYS A 17 -13.12 8.39 -8.03
CA LYS A 17 -13.60 8.46 -6.64
C LYS A 17 -12.56 7.98 -5.64
N SER A 18 -12.07 6.75 -5.80
CA SER A 18 -11.17 6.16 -4.81
C SER A 18 -10.28 5.07 -5.38
N ALA A 19 -9.07 5.00 -4.86
CA ALA A 19 -8.19 3.84 -4.99
C ALA A 19 -7.80 3.36 -3.60
N VAL A 20 -8.04 2.08 -3.30
CA VAL A 20 -7.66 1.49 -2.01
C VAL A 20 -6.68 0.35 -2.22
N HIS A 21 -5.68 0.26 -1.34
CA HIS A 21 -4.63 -0.76 -1.37
C HIS A 21 -4.61 -1.54 -0.07
N LEU A 22 -4.80 -2.85 -0.14
CA LEU A 22 -4.61 -3.75 0.99
C LEU A 22 -3.30 -4.51 0.84
N GLU A 23 -2.41 -4.36 1.81
CA GLU A 23 -1.13 -5.07 1.94
C GLU A 23 -1.19 -6.00 3.14
N MET A 24 -0.80 -7.27 2.96
CA MET A 24 -0.94 -8.31 3.99
C MET A 24 0.35 -9.07 4.27
N ARG A 25 1.48 -8.61 3.76
CA ARG A 25 2.79 -9.26 3.90
C ARG A 25 3.68 -8.51 4.87
N ASP A 26 4.56 -9.25 5.56
CA ASP A 26 5.57 -8.71 6.48
C ASP A 26 6.93 -8.47 5.80
N GLY A 27 6.98 -8.57 4.46
CA GLY A 27 8.15 -8.29 3.64
C GLY A 27 7.86 -8.39 2.15
N TYR A 28 8.51 -7.55 1.37
CA TYR A 28 8.41 -7.48 -0.08
C TYR A 28 9.80 -7.45 -0.70
N GLY A 29 10.02 -8.27 -1.73
CA GLY A 29 11.29 -8.33 -2.48
C GLY A 29 11.29 -7.41 -3.69
N ILE A 30 10.94 -6.11 -3.53
CA ILE A 30 10.89 -5.12 -4.63
C ILE A 30 12.23 -4.40 -4.72
N ASP A 31 12.90 -4.45 -5.88
CA ASP A 31 14.28 -4.00 -6.07
C ASP A 31 14.56 -2.55 -5.59
N ASN A 32 13.66 -1.62 -5.83
CA ASN A 32 13.82 -0.22 -5.40
C ASN A 32 13.70 -0.05 -3.88
N GLU A 33 12.91 -0.88 -3.22
CA GLU A 33 12.75 -0.87 -1.77
C GLU A 33 13.91 -1.57 -1.07
N ILE A 34 14.50 -2.60 -1.72
CA ILE A 34 15.66 -3.33 -1.18
C ILE A 34 16.82 -2.38 -0.90
N LYS A 35 17.13 -1.43 -1.81
CA LYS A 35 18.21 -0.46 -1.59
C LYS A 35 17.93 0.45 -0.40
N GLY A 36 16.77 1.05 -0.33
CA GLY A 36 16.36 1.90 0.79
C GLY A 36 16.34 1.15 2.12
N PHE A 37 15.92 -0.11 2.11
CA PHE A 37 15.95 -0.99 3.28
C PHE A 37 17.38 -1.27 3.76
N ALA A 38 18.31 -1.53 2.84
CA ALA A 38 19.72 -1.72 3.19
C ALA A 38 20.34 -0.46 3.82
N GLU A 39 20.04 0.72 3.26
CA GLU A 39 20.49 2.01 3.80
C GLU A 39 19.87 2.29 5.19
N TRP A 40 18.59 1.96 5.37
CA TRP A 40 17.91 2.08 6.66
C TRP A 40 18.54 1.19 7.74
N LYS A 41 18.91 -0.05 7.40
CA LYS A 41 19.64 -0.96 8.32
C LYS A 41 21.00 -0.41 8.74
N GLN A 42 21.63 0.40 7.89
CA GLN A 42 22.88 1.10 8.19
C GLN A 42 22.66 2.40 9.00
N GLY A 43 21.42 2.68 9.42
CA GLY A 43 21.08 3.83 10.24
C GLY A 43 20.61 5.05 9.45
N HIS A 44 20.51 4.97 8.12
CA HIS A 44 19.93 6.08 7.33
C HIS A 44 18.48 6.33 7.69
N ARG A 45 18.12 7.59 7.88
CA ARG A 45 16.74 8.02 8.15
C ARG A 45 16.40 9.23 7.30
N LEU A 46 15.17 9.24 6.77
CA LEU A 46 14.67 10.40 6.03
C LEU A 46 14.45 11.58 6.97
N ASN A 47 14.76 12.79 6.50
CA ASN A 47 14.48 14.01 7.22
C ASN A 47 13.10 14.55 6.82
N PRO A 48 12.08 14.51 7.70
CA PRO A 48 10.73 15.01 7.38
C PRO A 48 10.70 16.48 6.94
N HIS A 49 11.69 17.26 7.36
CA HIS A 49 11.79 18.69 7.05
C HIS A 49 12.52 18.99 5.74
N ASP A 50 12.95 17.96 5.01
CA ASP A 50 13.61 18.10 3.71
C ASP A 50 12.91 17.26 2.64
N PRO A 51 11.73 17.69 2.14
CA PRO A 51 10.96 16.97 1.12
C PRO A 51 11.77 16.65 -0.14
N ALA A 52 12.70 17.50 -0.54
CA ALA A 52 13.51 17.26 -1.73
C ALA A 52 14.37 15.99 -1.63
N SER A 53 14.73 15.56 -0.41
CA SER A 53 15.55 14.37 -0.17
C SER A 53 14.77 13.04 -0.30
N TRP A 54 13.44 13.05 -0.24
CA TRP A 54 12.62 11.85 -0.24
C TRP A 54 11.43 11.89 -1.21
N TRP A 55 11.17 13.03 -1.87
CA TRP A 55 10.09 13.12 -2.85
C TRP A 55 10.37 12.22 -4.06
N ARG A 56 9.36 11.49 -4.53
CA ARG A 56 9.48 10.51 -5.61
C ARG A 56 8.23 10.50 -6.50
N PRO A 57 8.30 9.98 -7.74
CA PRO A 57 7.20 10.04 -8.71
C PRO A 57 5.84 9.50 -8.22
N TRP A 58 5.83 8.52 -7.32
CA TRP A 58 4.60 8.05 -6.69
C TRP A 58 3.90 9.17 -5.91
N LEU A 59 4.64 9.98 -5.18
CA LEU A 59 4.09 11.07 -4.38
C LEU A 59 3.51 12.18 -5.25
N ASP A 60 4.13 12.46 -6.40
CA ASP A 60 3.57 13.39 -7.41
C ASP A 60 2.22 12.89 -7.91
N LEU A 61 2.13 11.59 -8.23
CA LEU A 61 0.90 10.96 -8.70
C LEU A 61 -0.20 11.01 -7.63
N VAL A 62 0.12 10.66 -6.39
CA VAL A 62 -0.83 10.75 -5.26
C VAL A 62 -1.33 12.19 -5.10
N GLN A 63 -0.41 13.16 -5.07
CA GLN A 63 -0.78 14.57 -4.93
C GLN A 63 -1.65 15.06 -6.10
N GLU A 64 -1.32 14.66 -7.34
CA GLU A 64 -2.10 14.99 -8.53
C GLU A 64 -3.56 14.51 -8.42
N VAL A 65 -3.77 13.26 -8.04
CA VAL A 65 -5.13 12.67 -8.02
C VAL A 65 -5.92 13.08 -6.79
N THR A 66 -5.28 13.22 -5.64
CA THR A 66 -5.95 13.70 -4.42
C THR A 66 -6.37 15.17 -4.54
N ALA A 67 -5.61 16.00 -5.26
CA ALA A 67 -6.01 17.37 -5.57
C ALA A 67 -7.30 17.45 -6.44
N LYS A 68 -7.63 16.39 -7.18
CA LYS A 68 -8.89 16.25 -7.92
C LYS A 68 -10.05 15.72 -7.06
N GLY A 69 -9.81 15.43 -5.78
CA GLY A 69 -10.80 14.88 -4.85
C GLY A 69 -10.85 13.35 -4.80
N VAL A 70 -9.91 12.65 -5.45
CA VAL A 70 -9.79 11.20 -5.36
C VAL A 70 -9.26 10.81 -3.99
N LEU A 71 -9.91 9.85 -3.33
CA LEU A 71 -9.49 9.32 -2.05
C LEU A 71 -8.54 8.14 -2.24
N ILE A 72 -7.28 8.29 -1.79
CA ILE A 72 -6.30 7.20 -1.78
C ILE A 72 -6.11 6.71 -0.34
N ARG A 73 -6.37 5.40 -0.12
CA ARG A 73 -6.26 4.76 1.20
C ARG A 73 -5.41 3.50 1.10
N ARG A 74 -4.55 3.30 2.10
CA ARG A 74 -3.73 2.10 2.25
C ARG A 74 -3.96 1.49 3.63
N ALA A 75 -4.27 0.20 3.67
CA ALA A 75 -4.33 -0.57 4.89
C ALA A 75 -3.25 -1.66 4.89
N ARG A 76 -2.53 -1.81 5.99
CA ARG A 76 -1.49 -2.83 6.16
C ARG A 76 -1.84 -3.76 7.30
N VAL A 77 -1.98 -5.06 7.01
CA VAL A 77 -2.12 -6.12 8.02
C VAL A 77 -0.74 -6.68 8.29
N ILE A 78 -0.23 -6.47 9.50
CA ILE A 78 1.15 -6.75 9.88
C ILE A 78 1.24 -7.63 11.10
N SER A 79 2.27 -8.46 11.19
CA SER A 79 2.57 -9.28 12.37
C SER A 79 3.26 -8.44 13.45
N GLU A 80 3.00 -8.76 14.72
CA GLU A 80 3.68 -8.20 15.88
C GLU A 80 4.33 -9.30 16.71
N PRO A 81 5.60 -9.10 17.17
CA PRO A 81 6.45 -7.94 16.92
C PRO A 81 6.77 -7.79 15.43
N VAL A 82 6.90 -6.54 14.97
CA VAL A 82 7.10 -6.23 13.55
C VAL A 82 8.47 -6.72 13.05
N SER A 83 8.52 -7.08 11.76
CA SER A 83 9.79 -7.36 11.08
C SER A 83 10.60 -6.07 10.88
N ASP A 84 11.92 -6.21 10.66
CA ASP A 84 12.77 -5.07 10.27
C ASP A 84 12.24 -4.37 9.01
N TYR A 85 11.68 -5.14 8.07
CA TYR A 85 11.10 -4.58 6.86
C TYR A 85 9.88 -3.71 7.17
N ILE A 86 8.98 -4.15 8.03
CA ILE A 86 7.82 -3.35 8.44
C ILE A 86 8.25 -2.12 9.25
N ALA A 87 9.28 -2.22 10.08
CA ALA A 87 9.86 -1.07 10.77
C ALA A 87 10.42 -0.03 9.78
N PHE A 88 11.09 -0.50 8.71
CA PHE A 88 11.53 0.34 7.60
C PHE A 88 10.35 1.02 6.92
N GLU A 89 9.33 0.25 6.49
CA GLU A 89 8.10 0.75 5.86
C GLU A 89 7.41 1.82 6.72
N HIS A 90 7.29 1.56 8.02
CA HIS A 90 6.71 2.51 8.97
C HIS A 90 7.52 3.81 9.00
N SER A 91 8.84 3.72 9.00
CA SER A 91 9.74 4.87 9.15
C SER A 91 9.63 5.90 8.01
N PHE A 92 9.16 5.51 6.82
CA PHE A 92 9.01 6.44 5.70
C PHE A 92 7.54 6.62 5.22
N THR A 93 6.58 5.94 5.84
CA THR A 93 5.15 6.08 5.47
C THR A 93 4.63 7.52 5.61
N PHE A 94 5.25 8.34 6.47
CA PHE A 94 4.92 9.77 6.58
C PHE A 94 5.02 10.50 5.23
N THR A 95 5.86 10.03 4.30
CA THR A 95 5.99 10.61 2.96
C THR A 95 4.74 10.42 2.12
N ASN A 96 4.10 9.24 2.25
CA ASN A 96 2.83 8.93 1.60
C ASN A 96 1.71 9.81 2.17
N VAL A 97 1.67 9.96 3.50
CA VAL A 97 0.69 10.83 4.18
C VAL A 97 0.87 12.29 3.76
N ALA A 98 2.12 12.76 3.64
CA ALA A 98 2.43 14.12 3.17
C ALA A 98 1.94 14.38 1.74
N ALA A 99 1.88 13.36 0.89
CA ALA A 99 1.34 13.46 -0.47
C ALA A 99 -0.20 13.38 -0.54
N GLY A 100 -0.88 13.05 0.57
CA GLY A 100 -2.34 12.96 0.66
C GLY A 100 -2.90 11.55 0.75
N GLU A 101 -2.07 10.52 0.82
CA GLU A 101 -2.50 9.15 1.05
C GLU A 101 -2.88 8.96 2.53
N GLN A 102 -4.01 8.30 2.81
CA GLN A 102 -4.37 7.90 4.16
C GLN A 102 -3.85 6.48 4.40
N VAL A 103 -3.13 6.27 5.50
CA VAL A 103 -2.51 4.97 5.83
C VAL A 103 -2.94 4.51 7.21
N ARG A 104 -3.36 3.23 7.32
CA ARG A 104 -3.66 2.57 8.58
C ARG A 104 -2.93 1.23 8.71
N TRP A 105 -2.66 0.87 9.94
CA TRP A 105 -1.97 -0.35 10.34
C TRP A 105 -2.88 -1.21 11.20
N LEU A 106 -2.99 -2.51 10.88
CA LEU A 106 -3.77 -3.46 11.68
C LEU A 106 -2.86 -4.63 12.10
N PRO A 107 -2.64 -4.84 13.41
CA PRO A 107 -1.99 -6.06 13.88
C PRO A 107 -2.73 -7.31 13.40
N ARG A 108 -2.02 -8.24 12.76
CA ARG A 108 -2.58 -9.46 12.16
C ARG A 108 -3.46 -10.27 13.12
N ARG A 109 -3.08 -10.31 14.42
CA ARG A 109 -3.89 -10.98 15.45
C ARG A 109 -5.32 -10.42 15.56
N GLN A 110 -5.52 -9.15 15.19
CA GLN A 110 -6.83 -8.50 15.19
C GLN A 110 -7.60 -8.70 13.87
N ALA A 111 -6.98 -9.34 12.88
CA ALA A 111 -7.57 -9.68 11.60
C ALA A 111 -7.91 -11.17 11.48
N SER A 112 -7.75 -11.96 12.55
CA SER A 112 -7.88 -13.43 12.51
C SER A 112 -9.28 -13.93 12.13
N ASP A 113 -10.31 -13.14 12.38
CA ASP A 113 -11.71 -13.43 12.07
C ASP A 113 -12.21 -12.76 10.78
N LEU A 114 -11.33 -12.05 10.06
CA LEU A 114 -11.69 -11.38 8.81
C LEU A 114 -11.53 -12.29 7.60
N ALA A 115 -12.51 -12.25 6.68
CA ALA A 115 -12.45 -12.91 5.40
C ALA A 115 -11.63 -12.05 4.42
N LEU A 116 -10.33 -12.32 4.32
CA LEU A 116 -9.40 -11.57 3.48
C LEU A 116 -9.10 -12.33 2.18
N PRO A 117 -8.88 -11.62 1.05
CA PRO A 117 -8.37 -12.22 -0.18
C PRO A 117 -7.00 -12.87 0.02
N GLY A 118 -6.63 -13.80 -0.85
CA GLY A 118 -5.38 -14.54 -0.78
C GLY A 118 -4.13 -13.72 -1.17
N ASN A 119 -4.31 -12.58 -1.85
CA ASN A 119 -3.23 -11.71 -2.32
C ASN A 119 -3.50 -10.26 -1.99
N ASP A 120 -2.44 -9.47 -1.88
CA ASP A 120 -2.52 -8.01 -1.81
C ASP A 120 -3.20 -7.47 -3.07
N PHE A 121 -3.94 -6.38 -2.93
CA PHE A 121 -4.67 -5.84 -4.07
C PHE A 121 -4.81 -4.31 -4.03
N TRP A 122 -5.01 -3.75 -5.21
CA TRP A 122 -5.63 -2.45 -5.42
C TRP A 122 -7.08 -2.64 -5.84
N LEU A 123 -7.96 -1.77 -5.38
CA LEU A 123 -9.34 -1.67 -5.85
C LEU A 123 -9.61 -0.23 -6.26
N PHE A 124 -9.95 -0.04 -7.54
CA PHE A 124 -10.19 1.24 -8.17
C PHE A 124 -11.69 1.48 -8.35
N ASP A 125 -12.18 2.59 -7.81
CA ASP A 125 -13.60 3.01 -7.85
C ASP A 125 -14.61 1.95 -7.40
N GLY A 126 -14.17 0.97 -6.59
CA GLY A 126 -14.98 -0.16 -6.16
C GLY A 126 -15.35 -1.14 -7.30
N LYS A 127 -14.68 -1.09 -8.45
CA LYS A 127 -15.06 -1.83 -9.66
C LYS A 127 -13.94 -2.69 -10.23
N LEU A 128 -12.73 -2.18 -10.34
CA LEU A 128 -11.59 -2.89 -10.91
C LEU A 128 -10.64 -3.30 -9.79
N VAL A 129 -10.43 -4.60 -9.66
CA VAL A 129 -9.43 -5.18 -8.73
C VAL A 129 -8.16 -5.50 -9.50
N GLN A 130 -7.02 -5.14 -8.95
CA GLN A 130 -5.71 -5.59 -9.39
C GLN A 130 -5.00 -6.30 -8.24
N PHE A 131 -4.85 -7.61 -8.35
CA PHE A 131 -4.08 -8.41 -7.42
C PHE A 131 -2.59 -8.33 -7.73
N ASN A 132 -1.77 -8.19 -6.69
CA ASN A 132 -0.31 -8.29 -6.78
C ASN A 132 0.11 -9.73 -6.46
N ILE A 133 0.75 -10.38 -7.42
CA ILE A 133 1.16 -11.79 -7.30
C ILE A 133 2.66 -11.83 -6.97
N PHE A 134 2.98 -12.52 -5.88
CA PHE A 134 4.34 -12.70 -5.39
C PHE A 134 4.72 -14.18 -5.38
N ASP A 135 6.02 -14.47 -5.62
CA ASP A 135 6.55 -15.81 -5.44
C ASP A 135 6.74 -16.18 -3.95
N GLY A 136 7.14 -17.42 -3.69
CA GLY A 136 7.30 -17.93 -2.32
C GLY A 136 8.39 -17.25 -1.48
N VAL A 137 9.27 -16.44 -2.10
CA VAL A 137 10.30 -15.65 -1.41
C VAL A 137 9.96 -14.15 -1.38
N GLY A 138 8.76 -13.78 -1.81
CA GLY A 138 8.23 -12.42 -1.70
C GLY A 138 8.60 -11.48 -2.86
N ARG A 139 9.15 -12.00 -3.97
CA ARG A 139 9.40 -11.18 -5.15
C ARG A 139 8.13 -11.03 -5.96
N TRP A 140 7.88 -9.81 -6.42
CA TRP A 140 6.78 -9.55 -7.33
C TRP A 140 6.96 -10.31 -8.65
N VAL A 141 5.89 -10.95 -9.13
CA VAL A 141 5.88 -11.74 -10.38
C VAL A 141 5.08 -11.04 -11.47
N HIS A 142 3.82 -10.75 -11.20
CA HIS A 142 2.91 -10.07 -12.13
C HIS A 142 1.69 -9.52 -11.38
N THR A 143 0.79 -8.87 -12.10
CA THR A 143 -0.53 -8.49 -11.60
C THR A 143 -1.63 -9.20 -12.38
N ASP A 144 -2.70 -9.57 -11.67
CA ASP A 144 -3.95 -10.05 -12.25
C ASP A 144 -5.05 -9.01 -12.06
N GLN A 145 -5.77 -8.69 -13.13
CA GLN A 145 -6.89 -7.75 -13.07
C GLN A 145 -8.23 -8.43 -13.31
N THR A 146 -9.25 -7.98 -12.60
CA THR A 146 -10.64 -8.41 -12.81
C THR A 146 -11.63 -7.30 -12.53
N GLY A 147 -12.66 -7.21 -13.37
CA GLY A 147 -13.85 -6.38 -13.16
C GLY A 147 -15.06 -7.17 -12.68
N ASP A 148 -14.87 -8.42 -12.21
CA ASP A 148 -15.96 -9.24 -11.67
C ASP A 148 -16.58 -8.55 -10.44
N PRO A 149 -17.90 -8.23 -10.47
CA PRO A 149 -18.55 -7.51 -9.38
C PRO A 149 -18.53 -8.26 -8.04
N ALA A 150 -18.54 -9.59 -8.05
CA ALA A 150 -18.48 -10.38 -6.82
C ALA A 150 -17.10 -10.32 -6.19
N VAL A 151 -16.02 -10.35 -7.00
CA VAL A 151 -14.64 -10.19 -6.54
C VAL A 151 -14.42 -8.78 -6.02
N ALA A 152 -14.88 -7.75 -6.75
CA ALA A 152 -14.77 -6.36 -6.33
C ALA A 152 -15.50 -6.12 -4.99
N ALA A 153 -16.71 -6.66 -4.83
CA ALA A 153 -17.47 -6.56 -3.58
C ALA A 153 -16.75 -7.25 -2.41
N HIS A 154 -16.16 -8.44 -2.64
CA HIS A 154 -15.37 -9.13 -1.60
C HIS A 154 -14.14 -8.31 -1.19
N CYS A 155 -13.38 -7.78 -2.15
CA CYS A 155 -12.22 -6.94 -1.87
C CYS A 155 -12.60 -5.65 -1.14
N ALA A 156 -13.71 -5.00 -1.54
CA ALA A 156 -14.22 -3.82 -0.86
C ALA A 156 -14.58 -4.11 0.60
N ALA A 157 -15.34 -5.18 0.85
CA ALA A 157 -15.72 -5.58 2.21
C ALA A 157 -14.50 -5.94 3.08
N ALA A 158 -13.52 -6.66 2.52
CA ALA A 158 -12.27 -6.98 3.19
C ALA A 158 -11.47 -5.73 3.56
N PHE A 159 -11.32 -4.79 2.61
CA PHE A 159 -10.62 -3.52 2.86
C PHE A 159 -11.29 -2.71 3.97
N GLU A 160 -12.61 -2.51 3.90
CA GLU A 160 -13.32 -1.72 4.90
C GLU A 160 -13.26 -2.38 6.30
N ALA A 161 -13.35 -3.70 6.39
CA ALA A 161 -13.21 -4.41 7.67
C ALA A 161 -11.82 -4.23 8.30
N VAL A 162 -10.76 -4.24 7.50
CA VAL A 162 -9.40 -3.92 7.96
C VAL A 162 -9.28 -2.45 8.31
N TRP A 163 -9.83 -1.57 7.47
CA TRP A 163 -9.76 -0.12 7.65
C TRP A 163 -10.42 0.36 8.95
N GLU A 164 -11.59 -0.17 9.27
CA GLU A 164 -12.32 0.19 10.50
C GLU A 164 -11.54 -0.16 11.77
N ARG A 165 -10.84 -1.31 11.77
CA ARG A 165 -10.01 -1.75 12.91
C ARG A 165 -8.62 -1.13 12.91
N GLY A 166 -8.15 -0.67 11.76
CA GLY A 166 -6.81 -0.16 11.57
C GLY A 166 -6.54 1.14 12.33
N VAL A 167 -5.34 1.27 12.86
CA VAL A 167 -4.86 2.46 13.56
C VAL A 167 -4.23 3.42 12.54
N PRO A 168 -4.63 4.71 12.48
CA PRO A 168 -3.97 5.69 11.63
C PRO A 168 -2.45 5.76 11.87
N HIS A 169 -1.69 5.99 10.79
CA HIS A 169 -0.23 5.98 10.85
C HIS A 169 0.33 6.88 11.96
N GLU A 170 -0.23 8.06 12.14
CA GLU A 170 0.23 9.03 13.14
C GLU A 170 0.03 8.58 14.60
N LYS A 171 -0.78 7.54 14.79
CA LYS A 171 -1.11 6.98 16.11
C LYS A 171 -0.57 5.57 16.32
N TYR A 172 -0.08 4.92 15.25
CA TYR A 172 0.48 3.58 15.34
C TYR A 172 1.97 3.66 15.68
N ALA A 173 2.35 3.13 16.82
CA ALA A 173 3.74 3.05 17.28
C ALA A 173 4.27 1.60 17.17
N ILE A 174 5.53 1.44 16.77
CA ILE A 174 6.27 0.17 16.71
C ILE A 174 7.44 0.18 17.67
#